data_52e7f6c5dd728aa79150d0ac88875965
#
_entry.id   52e7f6c5dd728aa79150d0ac88875965
#
_cell.length_a   1.000
_cell.length_b   1.000
_cell.length_c   1.000
_cell.angle_alpha   90.00
_cell.angle_beta   90.00
_cell.angle_gamma   90.00
#
_symmetry.space_group_name_H-M   'P 1'
#
loop_
_entity.id
_entity.type
_entity.pdbx_description
1 polymer ?
#
loop_
_entity_poly.entity_id
_entity_poly.type
_entity_poly.pdbx_seq_one_letter_code
_entity_poly.pdbx_strand_id
1 'polypeptide(L)'
;MERAPKRIQNRERLRERLRALAGERRRFGYRRLHALLRREGWRVNHKLVERLYREEKLAIRRRGRQKRRGGAMAGHWCPIAANQRWSLDFTEDGLASGRKFRTANLKDDCTRECPAILVDFSLPGSRVVGMLDQVAAERGYPDMLAVDNGPEFRGRDLDRWAYEHGVKLFFIDPGKPMQNGSIESFNGRFREECLDPSWFTSLAEARRVVEAWRVDYNLHRPHTSLRMATPAAFAAARPFVRRQRAPALEQAEGSPLEPVAALTPPGLTQAYGFP
;
A
#
# COMPACT_ATOMS: atom_id res chain seq x y z
N MET A 1 0.74 49.64 27.22
CA MET A 1 0.38 48.37 26.56
C MET A 1 1.24 47.24 27.14
N GLU A 2 0.65 46.47 28.01
CA GLU A 2 1.34 45.38 28.72
C GLU A 2 1.53 44.19 27.76
N ARG A 3 2.79 43.79 27.51
CA ARG A 3 3.08 42.65 26.65
C ARG A 3 2.62 41.38 27.34
N ALA A 4 1.66 40.66 26.76
CA ALA A 4 1.23 39.36 27.26
C ALA A 4 2.44 38.47 27.59
N PRO A 5 2.42 37.69 28.68
CA PRO A 5 3.54 36.84 29.07
C PRO A 5 3.92 35.89 27.96
N LYS A 6 5.22 35.66 27.73
CA LYS A 6 5.81 34.83 26.67
C LYS A 6 5.10 33.47 26.46
N ARG A 7 4.58 32.90 27.56
CA ARG A 7 3.82 31.61 27.52
C ARG A 7 2.49 31.73 26.79
N ILE A 8 1.79 32.86 26.93
CA ILE A 8 0.50 33.13 26.26
C ILE A 8 0.73 33.38 24.78
N GLN A 9 1.74 34.19 24.42
CA GLN A 9 2.09 34.48 23.04
C GLN A 9 2.50 33.20 22.28
N ASN A 10 3.30 32.33 22.91
CA ASN A 10 3.68 31.03 22.30
C ASN A 10 2.48 30.10 22.12
N ARG A 11 1.48 30.15 23.01
CA ARG A 11 0.28 29.34 22.89
C ARG A 11 -0.61 29.84 21.74
N GLU A 12 -0.72 31.14 21.55
CA GLU A 12 -1.50 31.72 20.45
C GLU A 12 -0.85 31.41 19.08
N ARG A 13 0.45 31.59 18.95
CA ARG A 13 1.21 31.18 17.75
C ARG A 13 1.05 29.69 17.44
N LEU A 14 1.03 28.83 18.46
CA LEU A 14 0.78 27.40 18.30
C LEU A 14 -0.63 27.13 17.79
N ARG A 15 -1.66 27.86 18.26
CA ARG A 15 -3.04 27.76 17.77
C ARG A 15 -3.14 28.14 16.30
N GLU A 16 -2.55 29.26 15.94
CA GLU A 16 -2.52 29.74 14.53
C GLU A 16 -1.87 28.71 13.62
N ARG A 17 -0.70 28.19 14.00
CA ARG A 17 -0.02 27.16 13.19
C ARG A 17 -0.82 25.86 13.12
N LEU A 18 -1.45 25.44 14.22
CA LEU A 18 -2.31 24.25 14.25
C LEU A 18 -3.52 24.40 13.32
N ARG A 19 -4.18 25.58 13.29
CA ARG A 19 -5.27 25.88 12.36
C ARG A 19 -4.80 25.84 10.90
N ALA A 20 -3.65 26.46 10.60
CA ALA A 20 -3.06 26.44 9.27
C ALA A 20 -2.80 25.00 8.80
N LEU A 21 -2.11 24.20 9.61
CA LEU A 21 -1.85 22.78 9.30
C LEU A 21 -3.14 21.95 9.15
N ALA A 22 -4.16 22.23 9.95
CA ALA A 22 -5.45 21.54 9.82
C ALA A 22 -6.18 21.94 8.53
N GLY A 23 -6.05 23.18 8.07
CA GLY A 23 -6.55 23.67 6.79
C GLY A 23 -5.84 23.03 5.59
N GLU A 24 -4.49 22.94 5.64
CA GLU A 24 -3.67 22.28 4.63
C GLU A 24 -3.95 20.75 4.58
N ARG A 25 -4.20 20.14 5.75
CA ARG A 25 -4.32 18.69 5.95
C ARG A 25 -5.68 18.31 6.53
N ARG A 26 -6.75 18.59 5.81
CA ARG A 26 -8.15 18.47 6.28
C ARG A 26 -8.54 17.11 6.85
N ARG A 27 -7.80 16.04 6.50
CA ARG A 27 -8.04 14.66 6.98
C ARG A 27 -7.07 14.20 8.06
N PHE A 28 -6.24 15.12 8.61
CA PHE A 28 -5.30 14.77 9.67
C PHE A 28 -5.91 15.03 11.05
N GLY A 29 -5.92 13.98 11.88
CA GLY A 29 -6.25 14.14 13.31
C GLY A 29 -5.06 14.70 14.08
N TYR A 30 -5.32 15.16 15.33
CA TYR A 30 -4.35 15.83 16.19
C TYR A 30 -2.99 15.11 16.31
N ARG A 31 -2.95 13.77 16.27
CA ARG A 31 -1.68 13.01 16.39
C ARG A 31 -0.76 13.24 15.20
N ARG A 32 -1.30 13.31 13.97
CA ARG A 32 -0.52 13.63 12.78
C ARG A 32 -0.12 15.09 12.74
N LEU A 33 -1.02 16.00 13.12
CA LEU A 33 -0.72 17.42 13.22
C LEU A 33 0.36 17.67 14.29
N HIS A 34 0.32 16.98 15.43
CA HIS A 34 1.39 17.01 16.42
C HIS A 34 2.73 16.54 15.83
N ALA A 35 2.74 15.47 15.04
CA ALA A 35 3.97 14.99 14.38
C ALA A 35 4.54 16.04 13.41
N LEU A 36 3.69 16.74 12.66
CA LEU A 36 4.12 17.85 11.79
C LEU A 36 4.70 19.01 12.60
N LEU A 37 4.00 19.46 13.64
CA LEU A 37 4.49 20.48 14.54
C LEU A 37 5.86 20.12 15.14
N ARG A 38 6.05 18.85 15.53
CA ARG A 38 7.35 18.37 16.05
C ARG A 38 8.46 18.48 15.00
N ARG A 39 8.17 18.20 13.72
CA ARG A 39 9.12 18.36 12.61
C ARG A 39 9.45 19.82 12.32
N GLU A 40 8.50 20.74 12.58
CA GLU A 40 8.72 22.19 12.50
C GLU A 40 9.47 22.74 13.73
N GLY A 41 9.90 21.90 14.67
CA GLY A 41 10.67 22.31 15.84
C GLY A 41 9.84 22.67 17.08
N TRP A 42 8.50 22.54 17.02
CA TRP A 42 7.66 22.82 18.18
C TRP A 42 7.85 21.75 19.26
N ARG A 43 8.39 22.14 20.41
CA ARG A 43 8.55 21.27 21.60
C ARG A 43 7.28 21.29 22.45
N VAL A 44 6.22 20.62 21.98
CA VAL A 44 4.91 20.60 22.61
C VAL A 44 4.45 19.20 22.94
N ASN A 45 3.67 19.07 24.03
CA ASN A 45 3.06 17.80 24.44
C ASN A 45 1.82 17.53 23.57
N HIS A 46 1.65 16.27 23.15
CA HIS A 46 0.49 15.84 22.37
C HIS A 46 -0.84 16.12 23.08
N LYS A 47 -0.90 16.06 24.43
CA LYS A 47 -2.10 16.40 25.22
C LYS A 47 -2.50 17.88 25.07
N LEU A 48 -1.52 18.79 24.97
CA LEU A 48 -1.79 20.19 24.69
C LEU A 48 -2.35 20.37 23.27
N VAL A 49 -1.73 19.73 22.27
CA VAL A 49 -2.21 19.80 20.88
C VAL A 49 -3.61 19.21 20.76
N GLU A 50 -3.90 18.09 21.43
CA GLU A 50 -5.24 17.49 21.45
C GLU A 50 -6.28 18.44 22.04
N ARG A 51 -5.96 19.11 23.15
CA ARG A 51 -6.85 20.10 23.78
C ARG A 51 -7.11 21.27 22.83
N LEU A 52 -6.07 21.89 22.27
CA LEU A 52 -6.21 22.97 21.31
C LEU A 52 -7.00 22.55 20.07
N TYR A 53 -6.75 21.35 19.54
CA TYR A 53 -7.47 20.78 18.41
C TYR A 53 -8.99 20.67 18.66
N ARG A 54 -9.39 20.35 19.90
CA ARG A 54 -10.80 20.31 20.32
C ARG A 54 -11.37 21.71 20.55
N GLU A 55 -10.63 22.60 21.22
CA GLU A 55 -11.02 24.00 21.45
C GLU A 55 -11.28 24.73 20.13
N GLU A 56 -10.43 24.49 19.12
CA GLU A 56 -10.52 25.07 17.77
C GLU A 56 -11.53 24.35 16.85
N LYS A 57 -12.26 23.37 17.36
CA LYS A 57 -13.27 22.58 16.60
C LYS A 57 -12.72 21.95 15.32
N LEU A 58 -11.44 21.58 15.29
CA LEU A 58 -10.77 20.97 14.14
C LEU A 58 -11.05 19.47 14.01
N ALA A 59 -11.91 18.92 14.89
CA ALA A 59 -12.19 17.48 14.92
C ALA A 59 -12.82 16.99 13.62
N ILE A 60 -12.18 16.02 13.00
CA ILE A 60 -12.67 15.39 11.77
C ILE A 60 -13.88 14.52 12.12
N ARG A 61 -14.98 14.73 11.42
CA ARG A 61 -16.15 13.85 11.51
C ARG A 61 -15.76 12.48 10.95
N ARG A 62 -15.62 11.50 11.84
CA ARG A 62 -15.35 10.12 11.40
C ARG A 62 -16.62 9.53 10.82
N ARG A 63 -16.57 9.00 9.60
CA ARG A 63 -17.62 8.07 9.13
C ARG A 63 -17.68 6.93 10.16
N GLY A 64 -18.90 6.56 10.58
CA GLY A 64 -19.12 5.55 11.61
C GLY A 64 -18.29 4.29 11.30
N ARG A 65 -17.37 3.96 12.20
CA ARG A 65 -16.54 2.79 12.06
C ARG A 65 -17.42 1.56 12.29
N GLN A 66 -17.74 0.81 11.26
CA GLN A 66 -18.23 -0.54 11.47
C GLN A 66 -17.26 -1.26 12.40
N LYS A 67 -17.77 -1.75 13.52
CA LYS A 67 -16.98 -2.56 14.46
C LYS A 67 -16.48 -3.76 13.67
N ARG A 68 -15.18 -3.78 13.33
CA ARG A 68 -14.54 -4.99 12.83
C ARG A 68 -14.72 -6.02 13.91
N ARG A 69 -15.49 -7.07 13.65
CA ARG A 69 -15.49 -8.27 14.49
C ARG A 69 -14.04 -8.77 14.53
N GLY A 70 -13.45 -8.78 15.72
CA GLY A 70 -12.09 -9.25 15.93
C GLY A 70 -12.05 -10.74 15.61
N GLY A 71 -11.76 -11.08 14.37
CA GLY A 71 -11.28 -12.39 14.01
C GLY A 71 -9.81 -12.47 14.44
N ALA A 72 -9.44 -13.55 15.13
CA ALA A 72 -8.06 -13.82 15.48
C ALA A 72 -7.18 -13.71 14.22
N MET A 73 -6.05 -12.99 14.33
CA MET A 73 -5.05 -12.85 13.26
C MET A 73 -4.25 -14.16 13.06
N ALA A 74 -4.92 -15.29 13.04
CA ALA A 74 -4.27 -16.56 12.77
C ALA A 74 -3.84 -16.60 11.29
N GLY A 75 -2.53 -16.65 11.04
CA GLY A 75 -1.96 -16.93 9.73
C GLY A 75 -1.66 -15.73 8.83
N HIS A 76 -1.68 -14.49 9.31
CA HIS A 76 -1.27 -13.36 8.49
C HIS A 76 0.25 -13.23 8.48
N TRP A 77 0.85 -13.66 7.37
CA TRP A 77 2.25 -13.37 7.09
C TRP A 77 2.41 -11.85 6.93
N CYS A 78 3.24 -11.26 7.79
CA CYS A 78 3.52 -9.82 7.79
C CYS A 78 4.94 -9.61 7.25
N PRO A 79 5.12 -8.88 6.14
CA PRO A 79 6.45 -8.65 5.61
C PRO A 79 7.29 -7.83 6.61
N ILE A 80 8.52 -8.27 6.83
CA ILE A 80 9.48 -7.65 7.77
C ILE A 80 10.54 -6.81 7.05
N ALA A 81 10.70 -6.99 5.74
CA ALA A 81 11.60 -6.24 4.90
C ALA A 81 10.89 -5.64 3.69
N ALA A 82 11.46 -4.57 3.13
CA ALA A 82 11.00 -3.99 1.88
C ALA A 82 11.09 -5.02 0.75
N ASN A 83 10.21 -4.88 -0.24
CA ASN A 83 10.09 -5.76 -1.40
C ASN A 83 9.71 -7.22 -1.10
N GLN A 84 9.47 -7.62 0.13
CA GLN A 84 8.95 -8.97 0.39
C GLN A 84 7.54 -9.17 -0.14
N ARG A 85 6.69 -8.13 -0.03
CA ARG A 85 5.33 -8.19 -0.53
C ARG A 85 4.90 -6.83 -1.05
N TRP A 86 4.53 -6.80 -2.32
CA TRP A 86 3.76 -5.70 -2.87
C TRP A 86 2.29 -6.08 -2.94
N SER A 87 1.42 -5.12 -2.72
CA SER A 87 -0.03 -5.23 -2.93
C SER A 87 -0.43 -4.29 -4.05
N LEU A 88 -1.23 -4.78 -4.99
CA LEU A 88 -1.73 -4.04 -6.13
C LEU A 88 -3.26 -4.12 -6.13
N ASP A 89 -3.92 -2.97 -6.32
CA ASP A 89 -5.37 -2.89 -6.38
C ASP A 89 -5.81 -1.71 -7.24
N PHE A 90 -7.02 -1.79 -7.76
CA PHE A 90 -7.60 -0.75 -8.61
C PHE A 90 -8.57 0.15 -7.83
N THR A 91 -8.60 1.42 -8.24
CA THR A 91 -9.62 2.38 -7.80
C THR A 91 -10.19 3.07 -9.04
N GLU A 92 -11.46 3.45 -9.01
CA GLU A 92 -12.13 4.16 -10.09
C GLU A 92 -12.60 5.53 -9.61
N ASP A 93 -12.52 6.53 -10.50
CA ASP A 93 -13.08 7.86 -10.30
C ASP A 93 -13.52 8.47 -11.63
N GLY A 94 -14.05 9.70 -11.64
CA GLY A 94 -14.61 10.36 -12.81
C GLY A 94 -14.02 11.74 -13.07
N LEU A 95 -13.94 12.09 -14.34
CA LEU A 95 -13.72 13.46 -14.77
C LEU A 95 -15.02 14.28 -14.68
N ALA A 96 -14.91 15.61 -14.67
CA ALA A 96 -16.02 16.54 -14.72
C ALA A 96 -16.96 16.31 -15.93
N SER A 97 -16.43 15.76 -17.01
CA SER A 97 -17.17 15.34 -18.21
C SER A 97 -18.05 14.09 -18.00
N GLY A 98 -17.96 13.44 -16.84
CA GLY A 98 -18.61 12.15 -16.57
C GLY A 98 -17.81 10.93 -17.06
N ARG A 99 -16.71 11.12 -17.82
CA ARG A 99 -15.88 10.03 -18.27
C ARG A 99 -15.10 9.45 -17.09
N LYS A 100 -15.21 8.13 -16.88
CA LYS A 100 -14.52 7.42 -15.82
C LYS A 100 -13.05 7.18 -16.16
N PHE A 101 -12.21 7.18 -15.14
CA PHE A 101 -10.83 6.72 -15.21
C PHE A 101 -10.51 5.78 -14.05
N ARG A 102 -9.48 4.99 -14.22
CA ARG A 102 -9.03 4.01 -13.22
C ARG A 102 -7.62 4.32 -12.76
N THR A 103 -7.31 3.89 -11.55
CA THR A 103 -5.94 3.92 -11.02
C THR A 103 -5.51 2.52 -10.60
N ALA A 104 -4.29 2.13 -10.97
CA ALA A 104 -3.65 0.93 -10.41
C ALA A 104 -2.66 1.40 -9.33
N ASN A 105 -2.94 1.01 -8.09
CA ASN A 105 -2.25 1.48 -6.91
C ASN A 105 -1.30 0.39 -6.40
N LEU A 106 0.00 0.63 -6.49
CA LEU A 106 1.03 -0.28 -6.00
C LEU A 106 1.52 0.17 -4.63
N LYS A 107 1.65 -0.77 -3.72
CA LYS A 107 2.08 -0.50 -2.35
C LYS A 107 3.02 -1.58 -1.84
N ASP A 108 4.09 -1.16 -1.18
CA ASP A 108 4.93 -2.05 -0.37
C ASP A 108 4.31 -2.24 1.02
N ASP A 109 4.02 -3.48 1.38
CA ASP A 109 3.31 -3.79 2.62
C ASP A 109 4.17 -3.67 3.88
N CYS A 110 5.50 -3.73 3.77
CA CYS A 110 6.41 -3.51 4.88
C CYS A 110 6.62 -2.02 5.12
N THR A 111 7.13 -1.31 4.12
CA THR A 111 7.51 0.11 4.24
C THR A 111 6.33 1.06 4.22
N ARG A 112 5.17 0.58 3.76
CA ARG A 112 3.97 1.39 3.49
C ARG A 112 4.14 2.40 2.37
N GLU A 113 5.25 2.39 1.66
CA GLU A 113 5.43 3.21 0.47
C GLU A 113 4.42 2.87 -0.61
N CYS A 114 4.06 3.89 -1.38
CA CYS A 114 3.35 3.75 -2.64
C CYS A 114 4.34 4.03 -3.78
N PRO A 115 5.00 2.99 -4.34
CA PRO A 115 5.98 3.17 -5.40
C PRO A 115 5.37 3.79 -6.65
N ALA A 116 4.16 3.39 -7.03
CA ALA A 116 3.49 3.93 -8.22
C ALA A 116 1.97 3.98 -8.06
N ILE A 117 1.35 4.93 -8.74
CA ILE A 117 -0.09 4.97 -9.05
C ILE A 117 -0.20 5.25 -10.54
N LEU A 118 -0.63 4.26 -11.31
CA LEU A 118 -0.88 4.42 -12.74
C LEU A 118 -2.31 4.92 -12.94
N VAL A 119 -2.48 6.03 -13.69
CA VAL A 119 -3.79 6.65 -13.95
C VAL A 119 -4.09 6.62 -15.44
N ASP A 120 -5.17 5.94 -15.85
CA ASP A 120 -5.61 5.92 -17.24
C ASP A 120 -7.11 5.62 -17.37
N PHE A 121 -7.66 5.81 -18.58
CA PHE A 121 -9.03 5.40 -18.89
C PHE A 121 -9.17 3.87 -18.96
N SER A 122 -8.13 3.20 -19.40
CA SER A 122 -8.04 1.74 -19.45
C SER A 122 -6.68 1.27 -18.94
N LEU A 123 -6.69 0.21 -18.15
CA LEU A 123 -5.49 -0.37 -17.55
C LEU A 123 -5.41 -1.87 -17.91
N PRO A 124 -5.09 -2.21 -19.18
CA PRO A 124 -4.85 -3.59 -19.56
C PRO A 124 -3.60 -4.14 -18.87
N GLY A 125 -3.50 -5.47 -18.78
CA GLY A 125 -2.40 -6.16 -18.11
C GLY A 125 -1.01 -5.69 -18.54
N SER A 126 -0.80 -5.45 -19.83
CA SER A 126 0.47 -4.94 -20.38
C SER A 126 0.88 -3.57 -19.80
N ARG A 127 -0.10 -2.67 -19.55
CA ARG A 127 0.17 -1.37 -18.92
C ARG A 127 0.55 -1.53 -17.45
N VAL A 128 -0.10 -2.45 -16.76
CA VAL A 128 0.21 -2.77 -15.36
C VAL A 128 1.60 -3.38 -15.25
N VAL A 129 1.93 -4.33 -16.11
CA VAL A 129 3.27 -4.94 -16.20
C VAL A 129 4.34 -3.89 -16.46
N GLY A 130 4.12 -2.98 -17.42
CA GLY A 130 5.07 -1.88 -17.68
C GLY A 130 5.30 -0.97 -16.47
N MET A 131 4.27 -0.71 -15.65
CA MET A 131 4.43 0.01 -14.37
C MET A 131 5.26 -0.81 -13.37
N LEU A 132 5.00 -2.11 -13.25
CA LEU A 132 5.74 -2.98 -12.34
C LEU A 132 7.23 -3.06 -12.72
N ASP A 133 7.54 -3.14 -14.01
CA ASP A 133 8.92 -3.14 -14.52
C ASP A 133 9.65 -1.82 -14.21
N GLN A 134 8.99 -0.68 -14.42
CA GLN A 134 9.55 0.62 -14.06
C GLN A 134 9.90 0.70 -12.57
N VAL A 135 8.99 0.27 -11.71
CA VAL A 135 9.23 0.24 -10.27
C VAL A 135 10.35 -0.73 -9.91
N ALA A 136 10.36 -1.92 -10.54
CA ALA A 136 11.38 -2.94 -10.28
C ALA A 136 12.76 -2.52 -10.77
N ALA A 137 12.88 -1.73 -11.83
CA ALA A 137 14.15 -1.19 -12.30
C ALA A 137 14.82 -0.29 -11.23
N GLU A 138 14.02 0.44 -10.43
CA GLU A 138 14.53 1.34 -9.40
C GLU A 138 14.83 0.60 -8.09
N ARG A 139 13.96 -0.32 -7.68
CA ARG A 139 13.99 -0.91 -6.33
C ARG A 139 14.08 -2.43 -6.26
N GLY A 140 14.22 -3.11 -7.40
CA GLY A 140 14.22 -4.58 -7.51
C GLY A 140 12.82 -5.17 -7.48
N TYR A 141 12.74 -6.45 -7.87
CA TYR A 141 11.48 -7.20 -7.90
C TYR A 141 11.04 -7.62 -6.50
N PRO A 142 9.72 -7.73 -6.23
CA PRO A 142 9.23 -8.24 -4.95
C PRO A 142 9.35 -9.77 -4.89
N ASP A 143 9.36 -10.33 -3.67
CA ASP A 143 9.21 -11.78 -3.50
C ASP A 143 7.79 -12.24 -3.85
N MET A 144 6.80 -11.37 -3.57
CA MET A 144 5.38 -11.67 -3.74
C MET A 144 4.61 -10.43 -4.20
N LEU A 145 3.70 -10.62 -5.14
CA LEU A 145 2.70 -9.63 -5.54
C LEU A 145 1.30 -10.13 -5.15
N ALA A 146 0.66 -9.42 -4.21
CA ALA A 146 -0.71 -9.70 -3.81
C ALA A 146 -1.69 -8.89 -4.64
N VAL A 147 -2.67 -9.57 -5.23
CA VAL A 147 -3.72 -9.01 -6.07
C VAL A 147 -5.08 -9.60 -5.68
N ASP A 148 -6.15 -8.89 -5.96
CA ASP A 148 -7.49 -9.47 -5.85
C ASP A 148 -7.78 -10.46 -7.01
N ASN A 149 -8.97 -11.08 -6.96
CA ASN A 149 -9.40 -12.01 -8.01
C ASN A 149 -10.08 -11.30 -9.20
N GLY A 150 -9.85 -10.00 -9.39
CA GLY A 150 -10.40 -9.24 -10.51
C GLY A 150 -9.98 -9.82 -11.87
N PRO A 151 -10.85 -9.70 -12.88
CA PRO A 151 -10.56 -10.20 -14.23
C PRO A 151 -9.30 -9.56 -14.83
N GLU A 152 -8.93 -8.37 -14.38
CA GLU A 152 -7.75 -7.62 -14.79
C GLU A 152 -6.44 -8.32 -14.41
N PHE A 153 -6.45 -9.09 -13.32
CA PHE A 153 -5.29 -9.81 -12.80
C PHE A 153 -5.20 -11.27 -13.26
N ARG A 154 -6.24 -11.77 -13.92
CA ARG A 154 -6.28 -13.14 -14.48
C ARG A 154 -5.74 -13.21 -15.93
N GLY A 155 -5.07 -12.14 -16.37
CA GLY A 155 -4.50 -12.05 -17.70
C GLY A 155 -3.13 -12.74 -17.80
N ARG A 156 -2.84 -13.30 -18.98
CA ARG A 156 -1.54 -13.96 -19.29
C ARG A 156 -0.33 -13.04 -19.09
N ASP A 157 -0.52 -11.71 -19.16
CA ASP A 157 0.58 -10.74 -19.05
C ASP A 157 1.19 -10.75 -17.65
N LEU A 158 0.34 -10.72 -16.59
CA LEU A 158 0.80 -10.71 -15.22
C LEU A 158 1.39 -12.05 -14.79
N ASP A 159 0.78 -13.17 -15.22
CA ASP A 159 1.30 -14.52 -14.97
C ASP A 159 2.68 -14.70 -15.59
N ARG A 160 2.83 -14.28 -16.88
CA ARG A 160 4.11 -14.32 -17.59
C ARG A 160 5.16 -13.48 -16.88
N TRP A 161 4.83 -12.23 -16.55
CA TRP A 161 5.73 -11.33 -15.84
C TRP A 161 6.21 -11.93 -14.50
N ALA A 162 5.29 -12.49 -13.74
CA ALA A 162 5.61 -13.09 -12.47
C ALA A 162 6.54 -14.30 -12.62
N TYR A 163 6.28 -15.15 -13.60
CA TYR A 163 7.12 -16.29 -13.95
C TYR A 163 8.53 -15.86 -14.39
N GLU A 164 8.63 -14.91 -15.32
CA GLU A 164 9.91 -14.41 -15.86
C GLU A 164 10.80 -13.76 -14.80
N HIS A 165 10.20 -13.21 -13.75
CA HIS A 165 10.93 -12.49 -12.68
C HIS A 165 10.98 -13.25 -11.35
N GLY A 166 10.46 -14.47 -11.29
CA GLY A 166 10.43 -15.27 -10.07
C GLY A 166 9.62 -14.66 -8.95
N VAL A 167 8.56 -13.90 -9.29
CA VAL A 167 7.64 -13.26 -8.36
C VAL A 167 6.48 -14.20 -8.06
N LYS A 168 6.19 -14.45 -6.80
CA LYS A 168 5.03 -15.25 -6.43
C LYS A 168 3.76 -14.42 -6.52
N LEU A 169 2.81 -14.81 -7.35
CA LEU A 169 1.46 -14.23 -7.33
C LEU A 169 0.67 -14.80 -6.15
N PHE A 170 0.04 -13.91 -5.39
CA PHE A 170 -0.84 -14.26 -4.28
C PHE A 170 -2.23 -13.68 -4.53
N PHE A 171 -3.15 -14.54 -4.95
CA PHE A 171 -4.54 -14.17 -5.13
C PHE A 171 -5.26 -14.23 -3.79
N ILE A 172 -5.97 -13.15 -3.46
CA ILE A 172 -6.68 -13.02 -2.19
C ILE A 172 -7.93 -13.91 -2.23
N ASP A 173 -8.11 -14.72 -1.20
CA ASP A 173 -9.27 -15.59 -1.11
C ASP A 173 -10.58 -14.82 -1.05
N PRO A 174 -11.60 -15.21 -1.79
CA PRO A 174 -12.95 -14.63 -1.64
C PRO A 174 -13.42 -14.67 -0.19
N GLY A 175 -13.93 -13.54 0.32
CA GLY A 175 -14.43 -13.44 1.69
C GLY A 175 -13.37 -13.27 2.78
N LYS A 176 -12.07 -13.15 2.44
CA LYS A 176 -11.00 -12.88 3.40
C LYS A 176 -10.42 -11.47 3.25
N PRO A 177 -11.17 -10.41 3.56
CA PRO A 177 -10.73 -9.02 3.37
C PRO A 177 -9.50 -8.67 4.23
N MET A 178 -9.20 -9.46 5.27
CA MET A 178 -8.00 -9.25 6.09
C MET A 178 -6.71 -9.47 5.30
N GLN A 179 -6.71 -10.31 4.26
CA GLN A 179 -5.54 -10.54 3.41
C GLN A 179 -5.20 -9.32 2.54
N ASN A 180 -6.20 -8.45 2.25
CA ASN A 180 -6.07 -7.22 1.47
C ASN A 180 -6.14 -5.93 2.31
N GLY A 181 -6.33 -6.04 3.61
CA GLY A 181 -6.60 -4.89 4.49
C GLY A 181 -5.53 -3.79 4.43
N SER A 182 -4.33 -4.10 3.96
CA SER A 182 -3.22 -3.17 3.80
C SER A 182 -3.49 -2.19 2.66
N ILE A 183 -3.79 -2.70 1.46
CA ILE A 183 -4.08 -1.87 0.26
C ILE A 183 -5.46 -1.24 0.34
N GLU A 184 -6.49 -1.93 0.88
CA GLU A 184 -7.81 -1.35 1.11
C GLU A 184 -7.73 -0.11 2.01
N SER A 185 -6.94 -0.20 3.08
CA SER A 185 -6.70 0.93 3.98
C SER A 185 -5.94 2.07 3.30
N PHE A 186 -5.07 1.78 2.33
CA PHE A 186 -4.40 2.76 1.49
C PHE A 186 -5.41 3.42 0.55
N ASN A 187 -6.19 2.64 -0.20
CA ASN A 187 -7.19 3.14 -1.14
C ASN A 187 -8.25 4.01 -0.46
N GLY A 188 -8.68 3.64 0.75
CA GLY A 188 -9.56 4.49 1.55
C GLY A 188 -8.97 5.86 1.84
N ARG A 189 -7.65 5.96 2.15
CA ARG A 189 -6.97 7.24 2.36
C ARG A 189 -6.75 7.99 1.06
N PHE A 190 -6.37 7.30 0.00
CA PHE A 190 -6.20 7.86 -1.32
C PHE A 190 -7.51 8.52 -1.78
N ARG A 191 -8.63 7.82 -1.60
CA ARG A 191 -9.95 8.37 -1.91
C ARG A 191 -10.26 9.60 -1.05
N GLU A 192 -10.15 9.49 0.27
CA GLU A 192 -10.51 10.58 1.20
C GLU A 192 -9.60 11.82 1.11
N GLU A 193 -8.31 11.62 0.80
CA GLU A 193 -7.30 12.70 0.85
C GLU A 193 -6.96 13.26 -0.53
N CYS A 194 -7.24 12.51 -1.63
CA CYS A 194 -6.91 12.92 -2.99
C CYS A 194 -8.12 12.95 -3.92
N LEU A 195 -8.86 11.84 -4.08
CA LEU A 195 -9.91 11.75 -5.09
C LEU A 195 -11.15 12.56 -4.69
N ASP A 196 -11.78 12.25 -3.52
CA ASP A 196 -13.02 12.91 -3.08
C ASP A 196 -12.92 14.45 -2.98
N PRO A 197 -11.80 15.08 -2.57
CA PRO A 197 -11.70 16.54 -2.50
C PRO A 197 -11.37 17.20 -3.84
N SER A 198 -11.07 16.42 -4.90
CA SER A 198 -10.62 16.94 -6.19
C SER A 198 -11.74 16.89 -7.23
N TRP A 199 -11.73 17.86 -8.15
CA TRP A 199 -12.62 17.93 -9.30
C TRP A 199 -11.76 17.94 -10.55
N PHE A 200 -11.64 16.79 -11.20
CA PHE A 200 -10.74 16.60 -12.33
C PHE A 200 -11.37 17.03 -13.65
N THR A 201 -10.79 18.00 -14.34
CA THR A 201 -11.25 18.46 -15.65
C THR A 201 -10.66 17.64 -16.80
N SER A 202 -9.50 17.02 -16.59
CA SER A 202 -8.82 16.20 -17.58
C SER A 202 -8.04 15.06 -16.95
N LEU A 203 -7.72 14.02 -17.76
CA LEU A 203 -6.85 12.93 -17.33
C LEU A 203 -5.43 13.39 -17.00
N ALA A 204 -4.94 14.40 -17.72
CA ALA A 204 -3.61 14.99 -17.45
C ALA A 204 -3.57 15.67 -16.07
N GLU A 205 -4.64 16.37 -15.71
CA GLU A 205 -4.79 16.95 -14.37
C GLU A 205 -4.88 15.86 -13.31
N ALA A 206 -5.69 14.82 -13.52
CA ALA A 206 -5.81 13.70 -12.60
C ALA A 206 -4.43 13.05 -12.35
N ARG A 207 -3.65 12.79 -13.40
CA ARG A 207 -2.28 12.26 -13.29
C ARG A 207 -1.39 13.16 -12.43
N ARG A 208 -1.40 14.46 -12.68
CA ARG A 208 -0.58 15.45 -11.95
C ARG A 208 -0.96 15.51 -10.47
N VAL A 209 -2.26 15.57 -10.15
CA VAL A 209 -2.76 15.67 -8.77
C VAL A 209 -2.50 14.36 -8.00
N VAL A 210 -2.75 13.22 -8.62
CA VAL A 210 -2.49 11.90 -8.03
C VAL A 210 -1.00 11.70 -7.75
N GLU A 211 -0.12 12.09 -8.68
CA GLU A 211 1.33 11.99 -8.48
C GLU A 211 1.81 12.93 -7.37
N ALA A 212 1.34 14.16 -7.32
CA ALA A 212 1.66 15.08 -6.23
C ALA A 212 1.22 14.53 -4.86
N TRP A 213 0.04 13.90 -4.79
CA TRP A 213 -0.44 13.24 -3.58
C TRP A 213 0.42 12.02 -3.22
N ARG A 214 0.83 11.20 -4.21
CA ARG A 214 1.70 10.03 -3.98
C ARG A 214 3.05 10.44 -3.38
N VAL A 215 3.65 11.50 -3.93
CA VAL A 215 4.91 12.06 -3.42
C VAL A 215 4.74 12.56 -1.99
N ASP A 216 3.66 13.33 -1.72
CA ASP A 216 3.34 13.81 -0.37
C ASP A 216 3.09 12.66 0.61
N TYR A 217 2.36 11.63 0.19
CA TYR A 217 2.09 10.42 0.97
C TYR A 217 3.39 9.72 1.40
N ASN A 218 4.35 9.60 0.50
CA ASN A 218 5.62 8.94 0.78
C ASN A 218 6.58 9.81 1.61
N LEU A 219 6.70 11.10 1.28
CA LEU A 219 7.75 11.97 1.83
C LEU A 219 7.31 12.76 3.06
N HIS A 220 6.03 13.12 3.16
CA HIS A 220 5.58 14.09 4.17
C HIS A 220 4.54 13.53 5.14
N ARG A 221 3.71 12.58 4.73
CA ARG A 221 2.61 12.08 5.53
C ARG A 221 3.08 11.22 6.71
N PRO A 222 2.76 11.59 7.99
CA PRO A 222 3.08 10.76 9.15
C PRO A 222 2.19 9.51 9.23
N HIS A 223 2.79 8.34 9.45
CA HIS A 223 2.08 7.07 9.57
C HIS A 223 2.11 6.53 11.00
N THR A 224 0.93 6.29 11.57
CA THR A 224 0.81 5.76 12.94
C THR A 224 1.46 4.38 13.07
N SER A 225 1.29 3.52 12.05
CA SER A 225 1.91 2.18 12.02
C SER A 225 3.43 2.21 11.91
N LEU A 226 4.01 3.34 11.47
CA LEU A 226 5.45 3.57 11.37
C LEU A 226 5.96 4.50 12.48
N ARG A 227 5.29 4.54 13.63
CA ARG A 227 5.64 5.44 14.76
C ARG A 227 5.73 6.92 14.37
N MET A 228 4.86 7.36 13.48
CA MET A 228 4.81 8.71 12.89
C MET A 228 5.97 9.04 11.92
N ALA A 229 6.81 8.09 11.54
CA ALA A 229 7.71 8.26 10.40
C ALA A 229 6.91 8.36 9.10
N THR A 230 7.51 8.94 8.06
CA THR A 230 7.01 8.83 6.69
C THR A 230 7.39 7.48 6.10
N PRO A 231 6.65 6.97 5.09
CA PRO A 231 7.03 5.74 4.40
C PRO A 231 8.47 5.77 3.89
N ALA A 232 8.87 6.85 3.21
CA ALA A 232 10.23 6.99 2.67
C ALA A 232 11.31 7.02 3.76
N ALA A 233 11.09 7.74 4.86
CA ALA A 233 12.05 7.76 5.98
C ALA A 233 12.15 6.37 6.65
N PHE A 234 11.04 5.64 6.71
CA PHE A 234 11.04 4.28 7.26
C PHE A 234 11.76 3.30 6.33
N ALA A 235 11.57 3.42 5.01
CA ALA A 235 12.25 2.62 4.00
C ALA A 235 13.76 2.89 4.01
N ALA A 236 14.19 4.15 4.04
CA ALA A 236 15.59 4.53 4.07
C ALA A 236 16.34 3.97 5.29
N ALA A 237 15.65 3.80 6.43
CA ALA A 237 16.23 3.17 7.62
C ALA A 237 16.33 1.63 7.53
N ARG A 238 15.87 1.01 6.44
CA ARG A 238 15.85 -0.45 6.21
C ARG A 238 16.37 -0.75 4.82
N PRO A 239 17.64 -1.10 4.65
CA PRO A 239 18.23 -1.32 3.34
C PRO A 239 17.48 -2.42 2.57
N PHE A 240 17.23 -2.14 1.29
CA PHE A 240 16.67 -3.12 0.36
C PHE A 240 17.66 -4.26 0.16
N VAL A 241 17.20 -5.49 0.28
CA VAL A 241 17.87 -6.61 -0.37
C VAL A 241 17.43 -6.59 -1.83
N ARG A 242 18.26 -6.01 -2.69
CA ARG A 242 18.01 -6.01 -4.14
C ARG A 242 18.11 -7.44 -4.64
N ARG A 243 17.00 -8.10 -4.93
CA ARG A 243 17.04 -9.35 -5.69
C ARG A 243 17.55 -9.02 -7.09
N GLN A 244 18.72 -9.52 -7.43
CA GLN A 244 19.17 -9.56 -8.80
C GLN A 244 18.23 -10.52 -9.57
N ARG A 245 17.99 -10.22 -10.82
CA ARG A 245 17.25 -11.07 -11.75
C ARG A 245 17.82 -12.50 -11.63
N ALA A 246 16.98 -13.48 -11.29
CA ALA A 246 17.40 -14.88 -11.46
C ALA A 246 17.82 -15.04 -12.94
N PRO A 247 18.99 -15.61 -13.22
CA PRO A 247 19.31 -15.96 -14.61
C PRO A 247 18.14 -16.81 -15.13
N ALA A 248 17.62 -16.43 -16.31
CA ALA A 248 16.65 -17.26 -17.00
C ALA A 248 17.20 -18.68 -16.96
N LEU A 249 16.43 -19.62 -16.43
CA LEU A 249 16.79 -21.03 -16.49
C LEU A 249 17.10 -21.29 -17.97
N GLU A 250 18.40 -21.45 -18.29
CA GLU A 250 18.80 -22.01 -19.58
C GLU A 250 17.97 -23.26 -19.72
N GLN A 251 17.19 -23.31 -20.78
CA GLN A 251 16.46 -24.50 -21.19
C GLN A 251 17.50 -25.60 -21.22
N ALA A 252 17.43 -26.53 -20.27
CA ALA A 252 18.12 -27.78 -20.36
C ALA A 252 17.53 -28.47 -21.59
N GLU A 253 18.22 -28.29 -22.73
CA GLU A 253 17.98 -29.06 -23.93
C GLU A 253 18.15 -30.53 -23.56
N GLY A 254 17.06 -31.25 -23.75
CA GLY A 254 16.96 -32.64 -24.11
C GLY A 254 18.01 -33.60 -23.54
N SER A 255 17.75 -34.20 -22.41
CA SER A 255 18.10 -35.60 -22.22
C SER A 255 16.86 -36.44 -22.52
N PRO A 256 16.94 -37.45 -23.40
CA PRO A 256 15.82 -38.36 -23.67
C PRO A 256 15.49 -39.12 -22.36
N LEU A 257 14.22 -39.10 -21.98
CA LEU A 257 13.71 -39.94 -20.90
C LEU A 257 13.94 -41.40 -21.28
N GLU A 258 14.86 -42.10 -20.61
CA GLU A 258 14.93 -43.55 -20.67
C GLU A 258 13.62 -44.12 -20.09
N PRO A 259 13.04 -45.17 -20.73
CA PRO A 259 11.81 -45.76 -20.24
C PRO A 259 12.06 -46.45 -18.90
N VAL A 260 11.38 -46.00 -17.84
CA VAL A 260 11.35 -46.65 -16.53
C VAL A 260 10.76 -48.04 -16.71
N ALA A 261 11.59 -49.07 -16.51
CA ALA A 261 11.18 -50.45 -16.50
C ALA A 261 10.11 -50.69 -15.42
N ALA A 262 9.02 -51.34 -15.82
CA ALA A 262 7.92 -51.69 -14.95
C ALA A 262 8.41 -52.63 -13.81
N LEU A 263 8.41 -52.12 -12.57
CA LEU A 263 8.59 -52.93 -11.41
C LEU A 263 7.26 -53.62 -11.06
N THR A 264 7.21 -54.90 -11.34
CA THR A 264 6.13 -55.82 -10.92
C THR A 264 6.22 -56.00 -9.40
N PRO A 265 5.16 -55.85 -8.62
CA PRO A 265 5.22 -56.14 -7.18
C PRO A 265 5.20 -57.66 -6.94
N PRO A 266 5.98 -58.17 -6.00
CA PRO A 266 5.97 -59.60 -5.63
C PRO A 266 4.67 -59.98 -4.92
N GLY A 267 4.16 -61.16 -5.22
CA GLY A 267 2.90 -61.72 -4.80
C GLY A 267 2.79 -61.88 -3.26
N LEU A 268 1.61 -61.66 -2.75
CA LEU A 268 1.13 -62.09 -1.43
C LEU A 268 0.11 -63.21 -1.64
N THR A 269 0.58 -64.46 -1.49
CA THR A 269 -0.25 -65.63 -1.24
C THR A 269 -0.24 -65.93 0.24
N GLN A 270 -1.38 -66.08 0.85
CA GLN A 270 -1.81 -66.89 2.01
C GLN A 270 -2.83 -66.12 2.85
N ALA A 271 -4.11 -66.42 2.75
CA ALA A 271 -4.81 -67.52 3.45
C ALA A 271 -4.99 -67.18 4.95
N TYR A 272 -6.20 -66.75 5.30
CA TYR A 272 -6.79 -67.11 6.61
C TYR A 272 -8.29 -67.36 6.40
N GLY A 273 -8.68 -68.65 6.77
CA GLY A 273 -10.04 -69.16 6.82
C GLY A 273 -10.79 -68.66 8.04
N PHE A 274 -12.10 -68.74 7.88
CA PHE A 274 -13.07 -68.61 8.98
C PHE A 274 -13.20 -69.88 9.80
N PRO A 275 -13.76 -69.84 11.00
CA PRO A 275 -15.20 -69.98 11.16
C PRO A 275 -15.87 -68.70 11.71
#